data_1ab5623ef9868f789210edc8dc5e0b19
#
_entry.id   1ab5623ef9868f789210edc8dc5e0b19
#
_cell.length_a   1.000
_cell.length_b   1.000
_cell.length_c   1.000
_cell.angle_alpha   90.00
_cell.angle_beta   90.00
_cell.angle_gamma   90.00
#
_symmetry.space_group_name_H-M   'P 1'
#
loop_
_entity.id
_entity.type
_entity.pdbx_description
1 polymer ?
#
loop_
_entity_poly.entity_id
_entity_poly.type
_entity_poly.pdbx_seq_one_letter_code
_entity_poly.pdbx_strand_id
1 'polypeptide(L)'
;MLQDYCDGLIYDNAELILKSSDIAIIEKHVFMSILKKDDLELREIDIWDCVIRWGVGQIENLEQLKRIKEIESGQYLPKFKKQKNKLGKENILEWNKDHLKELKDVLGDVISLIRFNQITSTEFHKEVEHYKEIIDKKLYEEIIQIYHNNVNNDCQPRLLLQMCPSA
;
A
#
# COMPACT_ATOMS: atom_id res chain seq x y z
N MET A 1 -7.11 28.51 0.26
CA MET A 1 -6.65 28.94 1.62
C MET A 1 -6.74 27.83 2.66
N LEU A 2 -7.94 27.32 3.05
CA LEU A 2 -8.01 26.25 4.08
C LEU A 2 -7.48 24.92 3.54
N GLN A 3 -7.82 24.60 2.31
CA GLN A 3 -7.35 23.38 1.62
C GLN A 3 -5.81 23.39 1.52
N ASP A 4 -5.23 24.49 1.04
CA ASP A 4 -3.77 24.62 0.88
C ASP A 4 -3.03 24.49 2.22
N TYR A 5 -3.66 24.99 3.30
CA TYR A 5 -3.11 24.83 4.65
C TYR A 5 -3.16 23.37 5.14
N CYS A 6 -4.28 22.68 4.90
CA CYS A 6 -4.41 21.27 5.23
C CYS A 6 -3.44 20.39 4.42
N ASP A 7 -3.31 20.69 3.11
CA ASP A 7 -2.38 20.00 2.23
C ASP A 7 -0.93 20.21 2.68
N GLY A 8 -0.58 21.42 3.13
CA GLY A 8 0.72 21.73 3.72
C GLY A 8 0.99 20.91 4.99
N LEU A 9 0.03 20.84 5.92
CA LEU A 9 0.16 20.05 7.15
C LEU A 9 0.33 18.55 6.87
N ILE A 10 -0.43 18.02 5.90
CA ILE A 10 -0.30 16.63 5.46
C ILE A 10 1.07 16.40 4.85
N TYR A 11 1.54 17.35 4.05
CA TYR A 11 2.83 17.29 3.41
C TYR A 11 3.98 17.26 4.41
N ASP A 12 3.97 18.15 5.40
CA ASP A 12 5.00 18.25 6.44
C ASP A 12 5.02 17.06 7.39
N ASN A 13 3.87 16.35 7.54
CA ASN A 13 3.74 15.20 8.43
C ASN A 13 3.58 13.87 7.69
N ALA A 14 3.95 13.80 6.42
CA ALA A 14 3.73 12.64 5.55
C ALA A 14 4.21 11.32 6.15
N GLU A 15 5.39 11.30 6.78
CA GLU A 15 5.93 10.09 7.39
C GLU A 15 5.18 9.63 8.63
N LEU A 16 4.76 10.57 9.48
CA LEU A 16 3.96 10.25 10.65
C LEU A 16 2.61 9.64 10.23
N ILE A 17 2.03 10.18 9.16
CA ILE A 17 0.80 9.70 8.56
C ILE A 17 0.97 8.29 8.02
N LEU A 18 2.03 8.04 7.25
CA LEU A 18 2.32 6.73 6.67
C LEU A 18 2.59 5.67 7.76
N LYS A 19 3.21 6.06 8.87
CA LYS A 19 3.49 5.16 10.01
C LYS A 19 2.29 4.95 10.94
N SER A 20 1.22 5.72 10.77
CA SER A 20 0.03 5.61 11.61
C SER A 20 -0.67 4.25 11.47
N SER A 21 -1.24 3.76 12.58
CA SER A 21 -2.17 2.61 12.58
C SER A 21 -3.45 2.90 11.80
N ASP A 22 -3.84 4.16 11.76
CA ASP A 22 -5.10 4.63 11.17
C ASP A 22 -4.95 5.06 9.71
N ILE A 23 -3.90 4.60 9.03
CA ILE A 23 -3.59 4.93 7.63
C ILE A 23 -4.80 4.69 6.69
N ALA A 24 -5.65 3.74 7.03
CA ALA A 24 -6.83 3.37 6.24
C ALA A 24 -7.92 4.46 6.17
N ILE A 25 -7.89 5.48 7.04
CA ILE A 25 -8.85 6.58 6.99
C ILE A 25 -8.50 7.64 5.93
N ILE A 26 -7.29 7.58 5.38
CA ILE A 26 -6.80 8.57 4.41
C ILE A 26 -7.48 8.32 3.06
N GLU A 27 -8.02 9.37 2.48
CA GLU A 27 -8.60 9.31 1.15
C GLU A 27 -7.54 9.00 0.08
N LYS A 28 -7.93 8.24 -0.95
CA LYS A 28 -7.02 7.76 -2.00
C LYS A 28 -6.19 8.89 -2.63
N HIS A 29 -6.81 10.02 -2.94
CA HIS A 29 -6.11 11.13 -3.61
C HIS A 29 -5.03 11.76 -2.71
N VAL A 30 -5.30 11.89 -1.40
CA VAL A 30 -4.33 12.38 -0.40
C VAL A 30 -3.19 11.37 -0.24
N PHE A 31 -3.52 10.10 -0.10
CA PHE A 31 -2.54 9.03 0.00
C PHE A 31 -1.59 9.01 -1.20
N MET A 32 -2.15 9.08 -2.42
CA MET A 32 -1.36 9.15 -3.65
C MET A 32 -0.48 10.42 -3.72
N SER A 33 -0.95 11.57 -3.23
CA SER A 33 -0.15 12.80 -3.21
C SER A 33 1.07 12.67 -2.27
N ILE A 34 0.89 12.00 -1.13
CA ILE A 34 2.00 11.69 -0.21
C ILE A 34 3.01 10.76 -0.89
N LEU A 35 2.54 9.69 -1.54
CA LEU A 35 3.42 8.72 -2.20
C LEU A 35 4.22 9.30 -3.38
N LYS A 36 3.74 10.38 -4.01
CA LYS A 36 4.45 11.07 -5.09
C LYS A 36 5.61 11.93 -4.62
N LYS A 37 5.73 12.17 -3.30
CA LYS A 37 6.86 12.94 -2.77
C LYS A 37 8.19 12.22 -3.02
N ASP A 38 9.18 12.98 -3.43
CA ASP A 38 10.53 12.46 -3.66
C ASP A 38 11.41 12.54 -2.41
N ASP A 39 11.01 13.33 -1.43
CA ASP A 39 11.76 13.65 -0.21
C ASP A 39 11.27 12.87 1.04
N LEU A 40 10.57 11.76 0.85
CA LEU A 40 10.19 10.88 1.96
C LEU A 40 11.43 10.21 2.57
N GLU A 41 11.64 10.39 3.87
CA GLU A 41 12.71 9.74 4.64
C GLU A 41 12.36 8.27 5.01
N LEU A 42 11.68 7.56 4.10
CA LEU A 42 11.28 6.17 4.25
C LEU A 42 11.93 5.31 3.18
N ARG A 43 12.30 4.09 3.56
CA ARG A 43 12.72 3.09 2.58
C ARG A 43 11.52 2.64 1.75
N GLU A 44 11.77 2.27 0.51
CA GLU A 44 10.69 1.90 -0.39
C GLU A 44 9.92 0.65 0.07
N ILE A 45 10.59 -0.27 0.77
CA ILE A 45 9.93 -1.44 1.37
C ILE A 45 8.98 -1.06 2.51
N ASP A 46 9.31 -0.02 3.28
CA ASP A 46 8.42 0.48 4.33
C ASP A 46 7.21 1.20 3.72
N ILE A 47 7.40 1.89 2.58
CA ILE A 47 6.31 2.49 1.80
C ILE A 47 5.40 1.40 1.21
N TRP A 48 5.97 0.31 0.68
CA TRP A 48 5.21 -0.85 0.24
C TRP A 48 4.32 -1.40 1.36
N ASP A 49 4.85 -1.55 2.56
CA ASP A 49 4.08 -1.98 3.73
C ASP A 49 2.90 -1.04 4.02
N CYS A 50 3.13 0.28 3.94
CA CYS A 50 2.09 1.28 4.11
C CYS A 50 0.99 1.14 3.04
N VAL A 51 1.35 0.89 1.78
CA VAL A 51 0.41 0.70 0.66
C VAL A 51 -0.47 -0.53 0.90
N ILE A 52 0.11 -1.64 1.33
CA ILE A 52 -0.65 -2.85 1.64
C ILE A 52 -1.61 -2.62 2.82
N ARG A 53 -1.14 -2.02 3.92
CA ARG A 53 -1.99 -1.71 5.09
C ARG A 53 -3.14 -0.77 4.73
N TRP A 54 -2.88 0.25 3.93
CA TRP A 54 -3.91 1.15 3.44
C TRP A 54 -4.94 0.40 2.59
N GLY A 55 -4.52 -0.39 1.63
CA GLY A 55 -5.40 -1.16 0.75
C GLY A 55 -6.28 -2.15 1.51
N VAL A 56 -5.72 -2.88 2.47
CA VAL A 56 -6.45 -3.81 3.35
C VAL A 56 -7.53 -3.06 4.14
N GLY A 57 -7.17 -1.93 4.73
CA GLY A 57 -8.12 -1.13 5.49
C GLY A 57 -9.26 -0.54 4.63
N GLN A 58 -9.01 -0.25 3.34
CA GLN A 58 -10.07 0.17 2.42
C GLN A 58 -11.08 -0.96 2.17
N ILE A 59 -10.63 -2.21 2.04
CA ILE A 59 -11.52 -3.37 1.89
C ILE A 59 -12.38 -3.55 3.14
N GLU A 60 -11.79 -3.50 4.34
CA GLU A 60 -12.52 -3.60 5.60
C GLU A 60 -13.57 -2.50 5.75
N ASN A 61 -13.25 -1.27 5.39
CA ASN A 61 -14.20 -0.14 5.39
C ASN A 61 -15.36 -0.36 4.41
N LEU A 62 -15.09 -0.85 3.20
CA LEU A 62 -16.11 -1.16 2.20
C LEU A 62 -17.05 -2.28 2.68
N GLU A 63 -16.51 -3.33 3.30
CA GLU A 63 -17.34 -4.40 3.87
C GLU A 63 -18.24 -3.91 5.01
N GLN A 64 -17.72 -3.04 5.87
CA GLN A 64 -18.52 -2.42 6.93
C GLN A 64 -19.66 -1.59 6.36
N LEU A 65 -19.40 -0.77 5.34
CA LEU A 65 -20.43 0.03 4.66
C LEU A 65 -21.50 -0.84 3.98
N LYS A 66 -21.10 -1.94 3.33
CA LYS A 66 -22.04 -2.91 2.74
C LYS A 66 -22.96 -3.49 3.82
N ARG A 67 -22.41 -3.91 4.96
CA ARG A 67 -23.18 -4.45 6.10
C ARG A 67 -24.17 -3.42 6.67
N ILE A 68 -23.77 -2.16 6.81
CA ILE A 68 -24.67 -1.10 7.27
C ILE A 68 -25.84 -0.92 6.32
N LYS A 69 -25.60 -0.86 5.00
CA LYS A 69 -26.65 -0.76 3.99
C LYS A 69 -27.60 -1.97 3.97
N GLU A 70 -27.09 -3.17 4.18
CA GLU A 70 -27.90 -4.39 4.30
C GLU A 70 -28.80 -4.35 5.54
N ILE A 71 -28.31 -3.80 6.66
CA ILE A 71 -29.11 -3.61 7.88
C ILE A 71 -30.22 -2.57 7.63
N GLU A 72 -29.88 -1.43 7.03
CA GLU A 72 -30.83 -0.35 6.72
C GLU A 72 -31.90 -0.79 5.71
N SER A 73 -31.57 -1.64 4.76
CA SER A 73 -32.51 -2.17 3.76
C SER A 73 -33.39 -3.32 4.29
N GLY A 74 -33.19 -3.77 5.53
CA GLY A 74 -33.94 -4.88 6.12
C GLY A 74 -33.61 -6.27 5.55
N GLN A 75 -32.58 -6.38 4.71
CA GLN A 75 -32.14 -7.66 4.10
C GLN A 75 -31.17 -8.45 5.00
N TYR A 76 -30.76 -7.87 6.13
CA TYR A 76 -29.80 -8.49 7.02
C TYR A 76 -30.49 -9.49 7.95
N LEU A 77 -30.30 -10.77 7.71
CA LEU A 77 -30.53 -11.85 8.68
C LEU A 77 -29.20 -12.08 9.42
N PRO A 78 -29.12 -11.81 10.73
CA PRO A 78 -27.88 -11.97 11.48
C PRO A 78 -27.53 -13.47 11.59
N LYS A 79 -26.70 -13.96 10.67
CA LYS A 79 -25.96 -15.20 10.87
C LYS A 79 -24.84 -14.89 11.85
N PHE A 80 -25.06 -15.18 13.13
CA PHE A 80 -24.03 -15.12 14.17
C PHE A 80 -22.86 -16.05 13.83
N LYS A 81 -21.93 -15.60 13.00
CA LYS A 81 -20.56 -16.07 13.00
C LYS A 81 -19.67 -14.86 13.27
N LYS A 82 -19.27 -14.71 14.53
CA LYS A 82 -18.12 -13.89 14.89
C LYS A 82 -16.88 -14.46 14.21
N GLN A 83 -16.68 -14.15 12.93
CA GLN A 83 -15.35 -14.14 12.37
C GLN A 83 -14.77 -12.78 12.68
N LYS A 84 -13.93 -12.71 13.70
CA LYS A 84 -12.94 -11.65 13.84
C LYS A 84 -11.92 -11.86 12.70
N ASN A 85 -12.27 -11.44 11.50
CA ASN A 85 -11.30 -11.32 10.43
C ASN A 85 -10.48 -10.05 10.74
N LYS A 86 -9.44 -10.20 11.56
CA LYS A 86 -8.31 -9.30 11.48
C LYS A 86 -7.65 -9.61 10.13
N LEU A 87 -8.04 -8.88 9.08
CA LEU A 87 -7.26 -8.77 7.86
C LEU A 87 -5.99 -7.96 8.18
N GLY A 88 -5.08 -8.55 8.93
CA GLY A 88 -3.78 -7.97 9.17
C GLY A 88 -2.75 -8.63 8.24
N LYS A 89 -1.63 -7.98 8.02
CA LYS A 89 -0.47 -8.50 7.28
C LYS A 89 -0.08 -9.92 7.73
N GLU A 90 -0.37 -10.29 8.97
CA GLU A 90 -0.07 -11.59 9.58
C GLU A 90 -0.92 -12.75 9.02
N ASN A 91 -2.06 -12.46 8.36
CA ASN A 91 -3.01 -13.47 7.87
C ASN A 91 -3.05 -13.62 6.34
N ILE A 92 -2.09 -13.05 5.62
CA ILE A 92 -2.05 -13.08 4.14
C ILE A 92 -1.96 -14.50 3.58
N LEU A 93 -1.35 -15.43 4.32
CA LEU A 93 -1.29 -16.84 3.95
C LEU A 93 -2.67 -17.51 3.90
N GLU A 94 -3.70 -16.90 4.51
CA GLU A 94 -5.09 -17.35 4.48
C GLU A 94 -5.94 -16.61 3.42
N TRP A 95 -5.34 -15.65 2.69
CA TRP A 95 -6.04 -14.91 1.67
C TRP A 95 -6.35 -15.80 0.46
N ASN A 96 -7.63 -15.84 0.11
CA ASN A 96 -8.06 -16.50 -1.11
C ASN A 96 -7.86 -15.57 -2.32
N LYS A 97 -8.06 -16.11 -3.53
CA LYS A 97 -7.91 -15.35 -4.78
C LYS A 97 -8.87 -14.16 -4.89
N ASP A 98 -10.02 -14.23 -4.24
CA ASP A 98 -11.01 -13.14 -4.28
C ASP A 98 -10.52 -11.95 -3.47
N HIS A 99 -9.91 -12.15 -2.30
CA HIS A 99 -9.30 -11.08 -1.51
C HIS A 99 -8.14 -10.40 -2.24
N LEU A 100 -7.29 -11.18 -2.93
CA LEU A 100 -6.19 -10.59 -3.72
C LEU A 100 -6.72 -9.79 -4.90
N LYS A 101 -7.83 -10.22 -5.51
CA LYS A 101 -8.47 -9.47 -6.59
C LYS A 101 -9.06 -8.16 -6.08
N GLU A 102 -9.77 -8.17 -4.95
CA GLU A 102 -10.29 -6.95 -4.32
C GLU A 102 -9.16 -5.99 -3.97
N LEU A 103 -8.04 -6.49 -3.41
CA LEU A 103 -6.88 -5.68 -3.10
C LEU A 103 -6.26 -5.06 -4.36
N LYS A 104 -6.17 -5.82 -5.45
CA LYS A 104 -5.72 -5.32 -6.75
C LYS A 104 -6.60 -4.19 -7.26
N ASP A 105 -7.92 -4.35 -7.17
CA ASP A 105 -8.88 -3.34 -7.63
C ASP A 105 -8.78 -2.04 -6.79
N VAL A 106 -8.59 -2.17 -5.48
CA VAL A 106 -8.41 -1.03 -4.57
C VAL A 106 -7.09 -0.31 -4.82
N LEU A 107 -6.00 -1.07 -4.90
CA LEU A 107 -4.66 -0.52 -5.04
C LEU A 107 -4.39 0.04 -6.43
N GLY A 108 -4.88 -0.57 -7.51
CA GLY A 108 -4.83 -0.07 -8.87
C GLY A 108 -3.61 0.82 -9.18
N ASP A 109 -3.87 2.11 -9.38
CA ASP A 109 -2.84 3.10 -9.72
C ASP A 109 -1.82 3.35 -8.60
N VAL A 110 -2.17 3.00 -7.34
CA VAL A 110 -1.28 3.26 -6.18
C VAL A 110 0.00 2.44 -6.29
N ILE A 111 -0.09 1.17 -6.75
CA ILE A 111 1.07 0.28 -6.92
C ILE A 111 2.10 0.89 -7.88
N SER A 112 1.66 1.61 -8.91
CA SER A 112 2.55 2.23 -9.89
C SER A 112 3.43 3.35 -9.30
N LEU A 113 3.09 3.86 -8.11
CA LEU A 113 3.88 4.87 -7.41
C LEU A 113 5.04 4.30 -6.59
N ILE A 114 5.09 2.97 -6.45
CA ILE A 114 6.19 2.29 -5.75
C ILE A 114 7.42 2.20 -6.64
N ARG A 115 8.55 2.58 -6.09
CA ARG A 115 9.85 2.55 -6.78
C ARG A 115 10.56 1.23 -6.53
N PHE A 116 10.06 0.16 -7.15
CA PHE A 116 10.56 -1.20 -6.95
C PHE A 116 12.07 -1.34 -7.19
N ASN A 117 12.67 -0.50 -8.01
CA ASN A 117 14.10 -0.46 -8.24
C ASN A 117 14.92 -0.02 -7.00
N GLN A 118 14.26 0.52 -5.98
CA GLN A 118 14.86 0.92 -4.70
C GLN A 118 14.63 -0.11 -3.58
N ILE A 119 13.91 -1.19 -3.87
CA ILE A 119 13.75 -2.34 -2.98
C ILE A 119 14.85 -3.35 -3.32
N THR A 120 15.53 -3.90 -2.32
CA THR A 120 16.52 -4.95 -2.59
C THR A 120 15.86 -6.25 -3.06
N SER A 121 16.58 -7.06 -3.84
CA SER A 121 16.08 -8.36 -4.30
C SER A 121 15.65 -9.25 -3.14
N THR A 122 16.40 -9.25 -2.03
CA THR A 122 16.08 -10.04 -0.84
C THR A 122 14.77 -9.59 -0.18
N GLU A 123 14.59 -8.28 -0.02
CA GLU A 123 13.35 -7.71 0.55
C GLU A 123 12.15 -7.98 -0.38
N PHE A 124 12.35 -7.85 -1.69
CA PHE A 124 11.32 -8.14 -2.66
C PHE A 124 10.82 -9.58 -2.55
N HIS A 125 11.71 -10.57 -2.58
CA HIS A 125 11.34 -11.98 -2.45
C HIS A 125 10.66 -12.29 -1.12
N LYS A 126 11.09 -11.64 -0.05
CA LYS A 126 10.55 -11.89 1.28
C LYS A 126 9.20 -11.23 1.53
N GLU A 127 9.00 -9.98 1.08
CA GLU A 127 7.87 -9.15 1.48
C GLU A 127 6.90 -8.83 0.33
N VAL A 128 7.37 -8.78 -0.91
CA VAL A 128 6.58 -8.33 -2.06
C VAL A 128 6.07 -9.51 -2.91
N GLU A 129 6.87 -10.55 -3.09
CA GLU A 129 6.55 -11.66 -4.00
C GLU A 129 5.26 -12.40 -3.64
N HIS A 130 4.89 -12.42 -2.36
CA HIS A 130 3.62 -12.98 -1.89
C HIS A 130 2.39 -12.28 -2.49
N TYR A 131 2.56 -11.05 -2.95
CA TYR A 131 1.54 -10.21 -3.56
C TYR A 131 1.65 -10.13 -5.09
N LYS A 132 2.41 -10.99 -5.74
CA LYS A 132 2.63 -10.92 -7.19
C LYS A 132 1.36 -10.85 -8.04
N GLU A 133 0.24 -11.42 -7.54
CA GLU A 133 -1.03 -11.42 -8.25
C GLU A 133 -1.71 -10.05 -8.30
N ILE A 134 -1.37 -9.14 -7.35
CA ILE A 134 -1.89 -7.77 -7.38
C ILE A 134 -1.05 -6.84 -8.25
N ILE A 135 0.21 -7.18 -8.52
CA ILE A 135 1.09 -6.41 -9.39
C ILE A 135 0.72 -6.72 -10.86
N ASP A 136 0.68 -5.70 -11.70
CA ASP A 136 0.48 -5.92 -13.13
C ASP A 136 1.58 -6.80 -13.70
N LYS A 137 1.22 -7.73 -14.59
CA LYS A 137 2.15 -8.73 -15.13
C LYS A 137 3.36 -8.09 -15.82
N LYS A 138 3.13 -7.03 -16.61
CA LYS A 138 4.19 -6.33 -17.31
C LYS A 138 5.15 -5.65 -16.32
N LEU A 139 4.58 -4.95 -15.32
CA LEU A 139 5.37 -4.33 -14.27
C LEU A 139 6.18 -5.37 -13.49
N TYR A 140 5.59 -6.52 -13.15
CA TYR A 140 6.29 -7.60 -12.47
C TYR A 140 7.47 -8.13 -13.30
N GLU A 141 7.29 -8.34 -14.60
CA GLU A 141 8.36 -8.78 -15.49
C GLU A 141 9.50 -7.74 -15.57
N GLU A 142 9.16 -6.45 -15.62
CA GLU A 142 10.16 -5.35 -15.60
C GLU A 142 10.94 -5.34 -14.27
N ILE A 143 10.29 -5.52 -13.13
CA ILE A 143 10.92 -5.60 -11.81
C ILE A 143 11.92 -6.77 -11.75
N ILE A 144 11.51 -7.95 -12.21
CA ILE A 144 12.39 -9.14 -12.21
C ILE A 144 13.61 -8.91 -13.11
N GLN A 145 13.46 -8.24 -14.26
CA GLN A 145 14.60 -7.89 -15.12
C GLN A 145 15.58 -6.93 -14.42
N ILE A 146 15.08 -5.96 -13.66
CA ILE A 146 15.93 -5.05 -12.88
C ILE A 146 16.78 -5.83 -11.87
N TYR A 147 16.19 -6.80 -11.17
CA TYR A 147 16.94 -7.62 -10.20
C TYR A 147 17.96 -8.55 -10.85
N HIS A 148 17.67 -9.08 -12.02
CA HIS A 148 18.65 -9.88 -12.76
C HIS A 148 19.86 -9.06 -13.21
N ASN A 149 19.67 -7.77 -13.49
CA ASN A 149 20.73 -6.89 -13.97
C ASN A 149 21.52 -6.19 -12.85
N ASN A 150 20.93 -6.07 -11.63
CA ASN A 150 21.53 -5.34 -10.50
C ASN A 150 21.77 -6.28 -9.32
N VAL A 151 22.98 -6.80 -9.19
CA VAL A 151 23.35 -7.75 -8.10
C VAL A 151 23.50 -7.06 -6.72
N ASN A 152 23.62 -5.72 -6.66
CA ASN A 152 23.89 -4.98 -5.42
C ASN A 152 23.08 -3.68 -5.33
N ASN A 153 21.82 -3.78 -4.89
CA ASN A 153 21.05 -2.59 -4.51
C ASN A 153 20.92 -2.52 -2.98
N ASP A 154 21.67 -1.62 -2.36
CA ASP A 154 21.45 -1.22 -0.97
C ASP A 154 20.18 -0.36 -0.89
N CYS A 155 19.30 -0.71 0.03
CA CYS A 155 18.04 -0.02 0.28
C CYS A 155 18.29 1.29 1.02
N GLN A 156 18.03 2.45 0.36
CA GLN A 156 18.22 3.78 0.94
C GLN A 156 16.91 4.57 0.98
N PRO A 157 16.75 5.51 1.94
CA PRO A 157 15.63 6.46 1.91
C PRO A 157 15.64 7.30 0.64
N ARG A 158 14.45 7.70 0.16
CA ARG A 158 14.29 8.49 -1.06
C ARG A 158 15.13 9.79 -1.06
N LEU A 159 15.18 10.47 0.07
CA LEU A 159 15.92 11.71 0.22
C LEU A 159 17.42 11.55 -0.08
N LEU A 160 18.04 10.46 0.37
CA LEU A 160 19.47 10.23 0.18
C LEU A 160 19.84 9.93 -1.28
N LEU A 161 18.92 9.35 -2.06
CA LEU A 161 19.17 9.03 -3.48
C LEU A 161 19.23 10.27 -4.37
N GLN A 162 18.58 11.37 -3.97
CA GLN A 162 18.66 12.64 -4.70
C GLN A 162 19.97 13.38 -4.47
N MET A 163 20.69 13.08 -3.37
CA MET A 163 21.95 13.74 -3.01
C MET A 163 23.18 13.08 -3.64
N CYS A 164 23.03 11.92 -4.30
CA CYS A 164 24.11 11.29 -5.04
C CYS A 164 24.14 11.84 -6.48
N PRO A 165 25.10 12.70 -6.85
CA PRO A 165 25.27 13.09 -8.24
C PRO A 165 25.67 11.86 -9.05
N SER A 166 24.97 11.67 -10.18
CA SER A 166 25.30 10.63 -11.15
C SER A 166 26.77 10.77 -11.55
N ALA A 167 27.57 9.74 -11.27
CA ALA A 167 28.95 9.67 -11.73
C ALA A 167 28.99 9.41 -13.24
#